data_348f4a645c2ebd4faee2a694ac22bd44
#
_entry.id   348f4a645c2ebd4faee2a694ac22bd44
#
_cell.length_a   1.000
_cell.length_b   1.000
_cell.length_c   1.000
_cell.angle_alpha   90.00
_cell.angle_beta   90.00
_cell.angle_gamma   90.00
#
_symmetry.space_group_name_H-M   'P 1'
#
loop_
_entity.id
_entity.type
_entity.pdbx_description
1 polymer ?
#
loop_
_entity_poly.entity_id
_entity_poly.type
_entity_poly.pdbx_seq_one_letter_code
_entity_poly.pdbx_strand_id
1 'polypeptide(L)'
;MQKMTGARYIAEALKGYGVTHVFFVPAILRRTMAEMEVHTQIQRIRTNGEKAAAYMADGYARASRKPGVCMAQHVGCMNLAAGLRDAHLAGSPVVAFTGGATPLNRYRKAYQTNEDLQAFDSITKFNGTVDHVSRIPDLLRQAFRIATSDTPGPVHLQFEGQEGQIDLQEADMDLESIVEKRFTHVPGFRPEPQREDVVELAKVLTAAKKNRSSWRGAG
;
A
#
# COMPACT_ATOMS: atom_id res chain seq x y z
N MET A 1 -20.88 11.21 -9.69
CA MET A 1 -20.81 10.18 -8.63
C MET A 1 -21.81 9.07 -8.97
N GLN A 2 -21.42 7.83 -8.77
CA GLN A 2 -22.25 6.66 -9.01
C GLN A 2 -22.30 5.83 -7.73
N LYS A 3 -23.49 5.31 -7.40
CA LYS A 3 -23.64 4.40 -6.26
C LYS A 3 -22.94 3.07 -6.56
N MET A 4 -22.01 2.67 -5.70
CA MET A 4 -21.30 1.39 -5.84
C MET A 4 -20.83 0.85 -4.50
N THR A 5 -20.49 -0.43 -4.47
CA THR A 5 -19.88 -1.04 -3.28
C THR A 5 -18.44 -0.61 -3.09
N GLY A 6 -17.98 -0.58 -1.86
CA GLY A 6 -16.55 -0.37 -1.55
C GLY A 6 -15.65 -1.37 -2.28
N ALA A 7 -16.12 -2.63 -2.39
CA ALA A 7 -15.42 -3.69 -3.11
C ALA A 7 -15.16 -3.36 -4.59
N ARG A 8 -16.19 -2.91 -5.29
CA ARG A 8 -16.07 -2.48 -6.70
C ARG A 8 -15.13 -1.32 -6.84
N TYR A 9 -15.27 -0.33 -5.94
CA TYR A 9 -14.41 0.84 -5.94
C TYR A 9 -12.93 0.47 -5.74
N ILE A 10 -12.61 -0.36 -4.73
CA ILE A 10 -11.23 -0.79 -4.46
C ILE A 10 -10.64 -1.51 -5.68
N ALA A 11 -11.39 -2.44 -6.29
CA ALA A 11 -10.92 -3.17 -7.45
C ALA A 11 -10.58 -2.25 -8.64
N GLU A 12 -11.47 -1.31 -8.97
CA GLU A 12 -11.24 -0.35 -10.05
C GLU A 12 -10.14 0.66 -9.71
N ALA A 13 -10.05 1.12 -8.48
CA ALA A 13 -8.98 2.01 -8.04
C ALA A 13 -7.60 1.32 -8.16
N LEU A 14 -7.45 0.09 -7.68
CA LEU A 14 -6.20 -0.67 -7.81
C LEU A 14 -5.80 -0.86 -9.29
N LYS A 15 -6.76 -1.20 -10.15
CA LYS A 15 -6.55 -1.25 -11.60
C LYS A 15 -6.08 0.09 -12.16
N GLY A 16 -6.73 1.18 -11.76
CA GLY A 16 -6.39 2.53 -12.18
C GLY A 16 -4.98 2.95 -11.75
N TYR A 17 -4.54 2.56 -10.55
CA TYR A 17 -3.16 2.76 -10.09
C TYR A 17 -2.14 1.83 -10.76
N GLY A 18 -2.57 1.00 -11.72
CA GLY A 18 -1.68 0.12 -12.47
C GLY A 18 -1.19 -1.08 -11.68
N VAL A 19 -1.89 -1.45 -10.60
CA VAL A 19 -1.62 -2.66 -9.84
C VAL A 19 -1.90 -3.86 -10.74
N THR A 20 -0.90 -4.73 -10.88
CA THR A 20 -1.01 -5.94 -11.70
C THR A 20 -1.06 -7.21 -10.87
N HIS A 21 -0.57 -7.15 -9.63
CA HIS A 21 -0.52 -8.28 -8.71
C HIS A 21 -0.93 -7.85 -7.30
N VAL A 22 -1.69 -8.68 -6.62
CA VAL A 22 -1.93 -8.59 -5.18
C VAL A 22 -1.49 -9.90 -4.53
N PHE A 23 -0.76 -9.80 -3.42
CA PHE A 23 -0.24 -10.94 -2.67
C PHE A 23 -1.01 -11.07 -1.36
N PHE A 24 -1.57 -12.23 -1.07
CA PHE A 24 -2.48 -12.33 0.06
C PHE A 24 -2.57 -13.73 0.68
N VAL A 25 -2.96 -13.77 1.96
CA VAL A 25 -3.51 -14.95 2.59
C VAL A 25 -5.04 -14.85 2.51
N PRO A 26 -5.77 -15.91 2.16
CA PRO A 26 -7.24 -15.89 2.06
C PRO A 26 -7.95 -15.34 3.30
N ALA A 27 -9.22 -14.96 3.14
CA ALA A 27 -10.08 -14.35 4.14
C ALA A 27 -9.79 -12.86 4.40
N ILE A 28 -9.52 -12.12 3.34
CA ILE A 28 -9.44 -10.65 3.34
C ILE A 28 -10.14 -10.08 2.11
N LEU A 29 -10.98 -9.05 2.29
CA LEU A 29 -11.66 -8.33 1.21
C LEU A 29 -12.22 -9.27 0.13
N ARG A 30 -12.94 -10.30 0.55
CA ARG A 30 -13.41 -11.37 -0.37
C ARG A 30 -14.26 -10.84 -1.51
N ARG A 31 -15.09 -9.84 -1.24
CA ARG A 31 -15.91 -9.22 -2.29
C ARG A 31 -15.03 -8.44 -3.27
N THR A 32 -14.07 -7.68 -2.77
CA THR A 32 -13.08 -6.99 -3.60
C THR A 32 -12.30 -7.98 -4.48
N MET A 33 -11.90 -9.13 -3.93
CA MET A 33 -11.23 -10.18 -4.70
C MET A 33 -12.11 -10.72 -5.84
N ALA A 34 -13.41 -10.89 -5.60
CA ALA A 34 -14.37 -11.30 -6.63
C ALA A 34 -14.55 -10.20 -7.69
N GLU A 35 -14.66 -8.93 -7.28
CA GLU A 35 -14.74 -7.81 -8.22
C GLU A 35 -13.46 -7.69 -9.08
N MET A 36 -12.28 -7.92 -8.50
CA MET A 36 -11.02 -7.97 -9.26
C MET A 36 -11.05 -9.06 -10.33
N GLU A 37 -11.59 -10.24 -10.01
CA GLU A 37 -11.68 -11.36 -10.95
C GLU A 37 -12.51 -11.02 -12.18
N VAL A 38 -13.65 -10.40 -11.95
CA VAL A 38 -14.63 -10.12 -13.00
C VAL A 38 -14.23 -8.89 -13.84
N HIS A 39 -13.65 -7.86 -13.20
CA HIS A 39 -13.56 -6.53 -13.79
C HIS A 39 -12.13 -6.03 -14.02
N THR A 40 -11.13 -6.81 -13.62
CA THR A 40 -9.72 -6.41 -13.76
C THR A 40 -8.88 -7.56 -14.33
N GLN A 41 -7.61 -7.23 -14.67
CA GLN A 41 -6.61 -8.23 -15.04
C GLN A 41 -5.59 -8.43 -13.88
N ILE A 42 -5.93 -8.01 -12.67
CA ILE A 42 -5.06 -8.12 -11.50
C ILE A 42 -4.88 -9.59 -11.12
N GLN A 43 -3.64 -10.05 -11.11
CA GLN A 43 -3.28 -11.38 -10.67
C GLN A 43 -3.36 -11.47 -9.14
N ARG A 44 -4.16 -12.39 -8.63
CA ARG A 44 -4.37 -12.60 -7.20
C ARG A 44 -3.50 -13.76 -6.76
N ILE A 45 -2.34 -13.45 -6.18
CA ILE A 45 -1.33 -14.42 -5.78
C ILE A 45 -1.55 -14.84 -4.33
N ARG A 46 -2.07 -16.03 -4.14
CA ARG A 46 -2.20 -16.63 -2.82
C ARG A 46 -0.84 -17.05 -2.28
N THR A 47 -0.57 -16.70 -1.02
CA THR A 47 0.65 -17.08 -0.31
C THR A 47 0.33 -18.04 0.85
N ASN A 48 1.36 -18.73 1.35
CA ASN A 48 1.22 -19.66 2.48
C ASN A 48 1.35 -18.96 3.85
N GLY A 49 1.58 -17.65 3.86
CA GLY A 49 1.66 -16.85 5.08
C GLY A 49 1.74 -15.36 4.77
N GLU A 50 1.29 -14.55 5.71
CA GLU A 50 1.17 -13.10 5.54
C GLU A 50 2.53 -12.42 5.39
N LYS A 51 3.54 -12.90 6.11
CA LYS A 51 4.92 -12.43 5.95
C LYS A 51 5.40 -12.62 4.51
N ALA A 52 5.12 -13.77 3.91
CA ALA A 52 5.46 -14.02 2.51
C ALA A 52 4.72 -13.06 1.56
N ALA A 53 3.45 -12.75 1.83
CA ALA A 53 2.70 -11.77 1.04
C ALA A 53 3.37 -10.40 1.05
N ALA A 54 3.82 -9.93 2.22
CA ALA A 54 4.52 -8.65 2.34
C ALA A 54 5.88 -8.66 1.62
N TYR A 55 6.69 -9.72 1.77
CA TYR A 55 7.97 -9.85 1.06
C TYR A 55 7.81 -9.95 -0.46
N MET A 56 6.77 -10.63 -0.94
CA MET A 56 6.49 -10.70 -2.37
C MET A 56 6.07 -9.34 -2.92
N ALA A 57 5.26 -8.58 -2.18
CA ALA A 57 4.90 -7.22 -2.54
C ALA A 57 6.13 -6.28 -2.55
N ASP A 58 7.02 -6.39 -1.56
CA ASP A 58 8.29 -5.66 -1.51
C ASP A 58 9.18 -6.00 -2.70
N GLY A 59 9.42 -7.28 -2.97
CA GLY A 59 10.20 -7.73 -4.12
C GLY A 59 9.62 -7.26 -5.45
N TYR A 60 8.30 -7.34 -5.60
CA TYR A 60 7.60 -6.81 -6.77
C TYR A 60 7.81 -5.29 -6.92
N ALA A 61 7.67 -4.53 -5.83
CA ALA A 61 7.83 -3.08 -5.87
C ALA A 61 9.26 -2.68 -6.29
N ARG A 62 10.27 -3.34 -5.77
CA ARG A 62 11.68 -3.11 -6.14
C ARG A 62 11.95 -3.41 -7.61
N ALA A 63 11.44 -4.55 -8.10
CA ALA A 63 11.68 -4.99 -9.48
C ALA A 63 10.91 -4.16 -10.51
N SER A 64 9.63 -3.86 -10.22
CA SER A 64 8.74 -3.20 -11.18
C SER A 64 8.76 -1.69 -11.13
N ARG A 65 9.27 -1.09 -10.05
CA ARG A 65 9.19 0.35 -9.76
C ARG A 65 7.73 0.85 -9.61
N LYS A 66 6.83 -0.05 -9.24
CA LYS A 66 5.41 0.22 -8.99
C LYS A 66 5.05 -0.15 -7.56
N PRO A 67 3.99 0.42 -6.99
CA PRO A 67 3.53 -0.01 -5.68
C PRO A 67 3.20 -1.51 -5.65
N GLY A 68 3.78 -2.22 -4.68
CA GLY A 68 3.38 -3.59 -4.37
C GLY A 68 2.15 -3.59 -3.45
N VAL A 69 1.23 -4.52 -3.64
CA VAL A 69 0.02 -4.62 -2.80
C VAL A 69 -0.01 -5.97 -2.09
N CYS A 70 -0.17 -5.94 -0.76
CA CYS A 70 -0.35 -7.16 0.03
C CYS A 70 -1.54 -7.04 0.97
N MET A 71 -2.15 -8.19 1.30
CA MET A 71 -3.38 -8.21 2.08
C MET A 71 -3.39 -9.37 3.07
N ALA A 72 -3.94 -9.12 4.26
CA ALA A 72 -4.11 -10.11 5.32
C ALA A 72 -5.39 -9.90 6.12
N GLN A 73 -5.95 -10.98 6.64
CA GLN A 73 -7.00 -10.93 7.64
C GLN A 73 -6.50 -10.22 8.91
N HIS A 74 -7.42 -9.75 9.75
CA HIS A 74 -7.10 -9.02 10.98
C HIS A 74 -6.07 -9.74 11.87
N VAL A 75 -6.29 -11.02 12.16
CA VAL A 75 -5.34 -11.80 13.00
C VAL A 75 -3.95 -11.93 12.35
N GLY A 76 -3.88 -11.96 11.04
CA GLY A 76 -2.62 -12.06 10.27
C GLY A 76 -1.85 -10.75 10.13
N CYS A 77 -2.41 -9.63 10.61
CA CYS A 77 -1.79 -8.31 10.40
C CYS A 77 -0.38 -8.22 11.00
N MET A 78 -0.14 -8.81 12.18
CA MET A 78 1.18 -8.79 12.80
C MET A 78 2.22 -9.64 12.05
N ASN A 79 1.80 -10.74 11.42
CA ASN A 79 2.67 -11.50 10.53
C ASN A 79 3.01 -10.69 9.27
N LEU A 80 2.05 -9.93 8.75
CA LEU A 80 2.27 -9.02 7.62
C LEU A 80 3.26 -7.91 8.00
N ALA A 81 3.12 -7.35 9.20
CA ALA A 81 3.98 -6.28 9.73
C ALA A 81 5.48 -6.65 9.67
N ALA A 82 5.83 -7.89 9.96
CA ALA A 82 7.21 -8.36 9.90
C ALA A 82 7.86 -8.18 8.52
N GLY A 83 7.12 -8.41 7.43
CA GLY A 83 7.63 -8.18 6.07
C GLY A 83 7.63 -6.70 5.69
N LEU A 84 6.68 -5.91 6.20
CA LEU A 84 6.63 -4.47 5.95
C LEU A 84 7.82 -3.72 6.58
N ARG A 85 8.39 -4.25 7.67
CA ARG A 85 9.59 -3.66 8.27
C ARG A 85 10.75 -3.57 7.29
N ASP A 86 11.00 -4.62 6.51
CA ASP A 86 12.06 -4.61 5.50
C ASP A 86 11.75 -3.65 4.35
N ALA A 87 10.49 -3.61 3.90
CA ALA A 87 10.06 -2.63 2.90
C ALA A 87 10.28 -1.19 3.39
N HIS A 88 10.04 -0.92 4.68
CA HIS A 88 10.29 0.39 5.29
C HIS A 88 11.77 0.76 5.27
N LEU A 89 12.65 -0.16 5.68
CA LEU A 89 14.09 0.07 5.68
C LEU A 89 14.67 0.25 4.26
N ALA A 90 14.07 -0.44 3.29
CA ALA A 90 14.53 -0.38 1.91
C ALA A 90 13.92 0.78 1.09
N GLY A 91 12.99 1.55 1.66
CA GLY A 91 12.28 2.58 0.91
C GLY A 91 11.40 2.00 -0.21
N SER A 92 10.77 0.84 0.00
CA SER A 92 9.94 0.19 -1.01
C SER A 92 8.47 0.59 -0.88
N PRO A 93 7.82 1.04 -1.96
CA PRO A 93 6.41 1.45 -1.93
C PRO A 93 5.50 0.22 -1.84
N VAL A 94 5.04 -0.11 -0.66
CA VAL A 94 4.09 -1.21 -0.43
C VAL A 94 2.81 -0.65 0.15
N VAL A 95 1.66 -1.03 -0.42
CA VAL A 95 0.34 -0.71 0.11
C VAL A 95 -0.24 -1.99 0.72
N ALA A 96 -0.36 -1.99 2.04
CA ALA A 96 -0.81 -3.13 2.81
C ALA A 96 -2.26 -2.92 3.28
N PHE A 97 -3.12 -3.90 3.03
CA PHE A 97 -4.51 -3.90 3.51
C PHE A 97 -4.72 -5.01 4.53
N THR A 98 -5.36 -4.67 5.65
CA THR A 98 -5.77 -5.68 6.62
C THR A 98 -7.24 -5.55 6.98
N GLY A 99 -7.83 -6.62 7.49
CA GLY A 99 -9.07 -6.52 8.23
C GLY A 99 -8.86 -5.82 9.57
N GLY A 100 -9.96 -5.48 10.23
CA GLY A 100 -9.95 -4.76 11.50
C GLY A 100 -11.11 -5.15 12.43
N ALA A 101 -11.03 -4.73 13.68
CA ALA A 101 -12.14 -4.88 14.60
C ALA A 101 -13.29 -3.92 14.25
N THR A 102 -14.52 -4.40 14.26
CA THR A 102 -15.67 -3.49 14.24
C THR A 102 -15.77 -2.72 15.56
N PRO A 103 -16.33 -1.51 15.58
CA PRO A 103 -16.50 -0.74 16.81
C PRO A 103 -17.18 -1.53 17.93
N LEU A 104 -18.15 -2.39 17.58
CA LEU A 104 -18.86 -3.24 18.53
C LEU A 104 -18.01 -4.33 19.17
N ASN A 105 -16.92 -4.74 18.52
CA ASN A 105 -16.04 -5.82 18.98
C ASN A 105 -14.72 -5.33 19.60
N ARG A 106 -14.45 -4.03 19.53
CA ARG A 106 -13.24 -3.46 20.16
C ARG A 106 -13.19 -3.74 21.66
N TYR A 107 -12.03 -4.12 22.16
CA TYR A 107 -11.77 -4.42 23.57
C TYR A 107 -12.58 -5.59 24.16
N ARG A 108 -13.27 -6.36 23.32
CA ARG A 108 -14.01 -7.54 23.75
C ARG A 108 -13.25 -8.85 23.64
N LYS A 109 -11.98 -8.81 23.21
CA LYS A 109 -11.17 -10.01 22.95
C LYS A 109 -11.89 -11.02 22.05
N ALA A 110 -12.59 -10.51 21.05
CA ALA A 110 -13.29 -11.34 20.09
C ALA A 110 -12.32 -12.24 19.32
N TYR A 111 -12.79 -13.37 18.84
CA TYR A 111 -11.96 -14.33 18.08
C TYR A 111 -11.25 -13.65 16.90
N GLN A 112 -9.96 -13.91 16.78
CA GLN A 112 -9.09 -13.37 15.73
C GLN A 112 -9.01 -11.84 15.65
N THR A 113 -9.29 -11.13 16.73
CA THR A 113 -9.06 -9.68 16.79
C THR A 113 -7.68 -9.36 17.31
N ASN A 114 -7.11 -8.27 16.81
CA ASN A 114 -5.86 -7.68 17.26
C ASN A 114 -6.10 -6.18 17.47
N GLU A 115 -5.67 -5.67 18.62
CA GLU A 115 -5.88 -4.27 18.99
C GLU A 115 -4.58 -3.45 18.83
N ASP A 116 -3.49 -4.09 18.45
CA ASP A 116 -2.13 -3.51 18.43
C ASP A 116 -1.78 -2.84 17.09
N LEU A 117 -2.71 -2.07 16.54
CA LEU A 117 -2.47 -1.36 15.26
C LEU A 117 -1.35 -0.33 15.32
N GLN A 118 -1.07 0.21 16.49
CA GLN A 118 0.05 1.13 16.70
C GLN A 118 1.41 0.49 16.34
N ALA A 119 1.50 -0.82 16.31
CA ALA A 119 2.70 -1.52 15.84
C ALA A 119 3.08 -1.13 14.40
N PHE A 120 2.11 -0.72 13.58
CA PHE A 120 2.36 -0.27 12.21
C PHE A 120 2.94 1.15 12.14
N ASP A 121 2.77 1.98 13.16
CA ASP A 121 3.22 3.38 13.15
C ASP A 121 4.75 3.49 13.00
N SER A 122 5.50 2.52 13.54
CA SER A 122 6.97 2.51 13.48
C SER A 122 7.54 1.85 12.24
N ILE A 123 6.72 1.21 11.43
CA ILE A 123 7.15 0.41 10.27
C ILE A 123 6.47 0.80 8.96
N THR A 124 5.62 1.83 9.00
CA THR A 124 4.96 2.38 7.82
C THR A 124 5.06 3.90 7.80
N LYS A 125 4.92 4.49 6.62
CA LYS A 125 4.85 5.96 6.47
C LYS A 125 3.47 6.51 6.83
N PHE A 126 2.46 5.66 6.79
CA PHE A 126 1.09 6.00 7.14
C PHE A 126 0.36 4.73 7.57
N ASN A 127 -0.36 4.84 8.66
CA ASN A 127 -1.22 3.79 9.22
C ASN A 127 -2.61 4.38 9.44
N GLY A 128 -3.62 3.89 8.72
CA GLY A 128 -4.96 4.44 8.75
C GLY A 128 -6.06 3.39 8.84
N THR A 129 -7.22 3.80 9.33
CA THR A 129 -8.41 2.94 9.43
C THR A 129 -9.48 3.41 8.46
N VAL A 130 -10.01 2.48 7.68
CA VAL A 130 -11.21 2.64 6.86
C VAL A 130 -12.41 2.19 7.68
N ASP A 131 -13.04 3.13 8.35
CA ASP A 131 -14.19 2.93 9.25
C ASP A 131 -15.52 3.37 8.62
N HIS A 132 -15.48 3.93 7.44
CA HIS A 132 -16.66 4.31 6.67
C HIS A 132 -16.42 4.12 5.17
N VAL A 133 -17.37 3.53 4.47
CA VAL A 133 -17.23 3.20 3.04
C VAL A 133 -16.95 4.41 2.17
N SER A 134 -17.53 5.57 2.47
CA SER A 134 -17.27 6.81 1.71
C SER A 134 -15.85 7.37 1.87
N ARG A 135 -15.08 6.85 2.84
CA ARG A 135 -13.69 7.23 3.06
C ARG A 135 -12.69 6.38 2.26
N ILE A 136 -13.16 5.31 1.61
CA ILE A 136 -12.30 4.47 0.76
C ILE A 136 -11.59 5.29 -0.33
N PRO A 137 -12.27 6.18 -1.05
CA PRO A 137 -11.63 6.97 -2.11
C PRO A 137 -10.46 7.82 -1.65
N ASP A 138 -10.63 8.60 -0.60
CA ASP A 138 -9.59 9.52 -0.12
C ASP A 138 -8.44 8.78 0.56
N LEU A 139 -8.74 7.72 1.33
CA LEU A 139 -7.72 6.92 1.99
C LEU A 139 -6.87 6.11 1.00
N LEU A 140 -7.45 5.58 -0.07
CA LEU A 140 -6.68 4.94 -1.13
C LEU A 140 -5.76 5.94 -1.85
N ARG A 141 -6.26 7.13 -2.22
CA ARG A 141 -5.41 8.17 -2.80
C ARG A 141 -4.26 8.54 -1.88
N GLN A 142 -4.55 8.74 -0.60
CA GLN A 142 -3.54 9.06 0.40
C GLN A 142 -2.50 7.94 0.51
N ALA A 143 -2.94 6.68 0.54
CA ALA A 143 -2.04 5.53 0.62
C ALA A 143 -1.07 5.47 -0.57
N PHE A 144 -1.55 5.55 -1.80
CA PHE A 144 -0.68 5.52 -2.98
C PHE A 144 0.23 6.73 -3.07
N ARG A 145 -0.27 7.93 -2.75
CA ARG A 145 0.51 9.16 -2.71
C ARG A 145 1.65 9.06 -1.71
N ILE A 146 1.37 8.67 -0.47
CA ILE A 146 2.39 8.58 0.58
C ILE A 146 3.39 7.46 0.30
N ALA A 147 2.92 6.30 -0.20
CA ALA A 147 3.81 5.18 -0.48
C ALA A 147 4.87 5.51 -1.55
N THR A 148 4.53 6.36 -2.52
CA THR A 148 5.38 6.64 -3.69
C THR A 148 6.14 7.96 -3.63
N SER A 149 5.82 8.84 -2.71
CA SER A 149 6.43 10.18 -2.60
C SER A 149 7.64 10.20 -1.68
N ASP A 150 8.50 11.20 -1.85
CA ASP A 150 9.74 11.42 -1.07
C ASP A 150 10.63 10.16 -1.08
N THR A 151 11.13 9.72 0.08
CA THR A 151 11.62 8.35 0.21
C THR A 151 10.42 7.42 0.20
N PRO A 152 10.24 6.58 -0.82
CA PRO A 152 9.12 5.65 -0.88
C PRO A 152 9.11 4.73 0.34
N GLY A 153 7.95 4.14 0.64
CA GLY A 153 7.87 3.25 1.79
C GLY A 153 6.47 2.64 1.95
N PRO A 154 6.33 1.68 2.85
CA PRO A 154 5.07 1.01 3.06
C PRO A 154 4.05 1.92 3.74
N VAL A 155 2.79 1.69 3.40
CA VAL A 155 1.61 2.25 4.08
C VAL A 155 0.66 1.13 4.45
N HIS A 156 -0.12 1.32 5.50
CA HIS A 156 -1.09 0.35 5.97
C HIS A 156 -2.49 0.98 6.06
N LEU A 157 -3.48 0.28 5.53
CA LEU A 157 -4.89 0.58 5.70
C LEU A 157 -5.61 -0.60 6.32
N GLN A 158 -6.21 -0.39 7.48
CA GLN A 158 -7.09 -1.36 8.11
C GLN A 158 -8.53 -1.11 7.68
N PHE A 159 -9.19 -2.11 7.15
CA PHE A 159 -10.60 -2.07 6.77
C PHE A 159 -11.45 -2.67 7.89
N GLU A 160 -12.51 -1.96 8.29
CA GLU A 160 -13.41 -2.44 9.34
C GLU A 160 -14.02 -3.81 9.00
N GLY A 161 -14.08 -4.68 10.01
CA GLY A 161 -14.42 -6.10 9.88
C GLY A 161 -13.20 -7.00 9.81
N GLN A 162 -13.25 -8.20 10.42
CA GLN A 162 -12.11 -9.13 10.47
C GLN A 162 -11.50 -9.43 9.10
N GLU A 163 -12.34 -9.46 8.10
CA GLU A 163 -11.96 -9.66 6.68
C GLU A 163 -12.11 -8.38 5.86
N GLY A 164 -12.33 -7.22 6.50
CA GLY A 164 -12.57 -5.95 5.82
C GLY A 164 -13.97 -5.84 5.22
N GLN A 165 -14.98 -6.37 5.91
CA GLN A 165 -16.36 -6.44 5.41
C GLN A 165 -17.01 -5.08 5.12
N ILE A 166 -16.40 -3.99 5.51
CA ILE A 166 -16.84 -2.65 5.11
C ILE A 166 -16.89 -2.49 3.58
N ASP A 167 -16.15 -3.30 2.84
CA ASP A 167 -16.18 -3.32 1.37
C ASP A 167 -17.52 -3.75 0.78
N LEU A 168 -18.39 -4.38 1.58
CA LEU A 168 -19.76 -4.74 1.19
C LEU A 168 -20.73 -3.57 1.19
N GLN A 169 -20.41 -2.49 1.90
CA GLN A 169 -21.27 -1.32 1.99
C GLN A 169 -21.23 -0.51 0.69
N GLU A 170 -22.29 0.25 0.46
CA GLU A 170 -22.42 1.11 -0.71
C GLU A 170 -22.35 2.59 -0.34
N ALA A 171 -21.77 3.37 -1.21
CA ALA A 171 -21.78 4.83 -1.15
C ALA A 171 -21.76 5.43 -2.56
N ASP A 172 -22.07 6.72 -2.65
CA ASP A 172 -21.87 7.49 -3.87
C ASP A 172 -20.38 7.83 -4.02
N MET A 173 -19.76 7.24 -5.02
CA MET A 173 -18.31 7.37 -5.28
C MET A 173 -18.06 7.75 -6.72
N ASP A 174 -16.94 8.43 -6.97
CA ASP A 174 -16.53 8.87 -8.29
C ASP A 174 -15.23 8.19 -8.71
N LEU A 175 -15.29 7.35 -9.74
CA LEU A 175 -14.13 6.63 -10.26
C LEU A 175 -13.22 7.51 -11.13
N GLU A 176 -13.75 8.55 -11.76
CA GLU A 176 -12.96 9.36 -12.70
C GLU A 176 -11.96 10.29 -12.01
N SER A 177 -12.30 10.77 -10.82
CA SER A 177 -11.46 11.71 -10.05
C SER A 177 -10.38 11.05 -9.19
N ILE A 178 -10.28 9.72 -9.20
CA ILE A 178 -9.65 8.95 -8.14
C ILE A 178 -8.19 8.64 -8.37
N VAL A 179 -7.85 8.30 -9.60
CA VAL A 179 -6.52 7.80 -9.90
C VAL A 179 -5.58 8.94 -10.27
N GLU A 180 -4.70 9.24 -9.36
CA GLU A 180 -3.61 10.18 -9.62
C GLU A 180 -2.47 9.43 -10.35
N LYS A 181 -2.42 9.51 -11.67
CA LYS A 181 -1.44 8.80 -12.52
C LYS A 181 0.02 9.00 -12.11
N ARG A 182 0.33 10.14 -11.48
CA ARG A 182 1.65 10.45 -10.92
C ARG A 182 2.13 9.39 -9.92
N PHE A 183 1.21 8.83 -9.12
CA PHE A 183 1.53 7.90 -8.03
C PHE A 183 1.35 6.43 -8.41
N THR A 184 1.32 6.13 -9.70
CA THR A 184 1.30 4.74 -10.22
C THR A 184 2.70 4.11 -10.30
N HIS A 185 3.75 4.90 -10.08
CA HIS A 185 5.16 4.47 -10.13
C HIS A 185 6.01 5.28 -9.16
N VAL A 186 7.23 4.85 -8.93
CA VAL A 186 8.19 5.55 -8.08
C VAL A 186 9.35 6.13 -8.89
N PRO A 187 9.79 7.32 -8.47
CA PRO A 187 9.16 8.20 -7.48
C PRO A 187 7.96 8.92 -8.07
N GLY A 188 6.88 9.05 -7.28
CA GLY A 188 5.70 9.81 -7.66
C GLY A 188 5.96 11.32 -7.76
N PHE A 189 6.96 11.79 -7.03
CA PHE A 189 7.44 13.16 -7.04
C PHE A 189 8.96 13.19 -6.89
N ARG A 190 9.63 14.00 -7.71
CA ARG A 190 11.07 14.27 -7.60
C ARG A 190 11.25 15.75 -7.34
N PRO A 191 11.69 16.18 -6.14
CA PRO A 191 12.12 17.54 -5.94
C PRO A 191 13.37 17.82 -6.78
N GLU A 192 13.45 18.99 -7.36
CA GLU A 192 14.69 19.44 -8.00
C GLU A 192 15.72 19.80 -6.93
N PRO A 193 16.96 19.35 -7.06
CA PRO A 193 18.04 19.77 -6.17
C PRO A 193 18.33 21.26 -6.35
N GLN A 194 18.84 21.90 -5.32
CA GLN A 194 19.31 23.27 -5.43
C GLN A 194 20.49 23.33 -6.41
N ARG A 195 20.54 24.37 -7.22
CA ARG A 195 21.56 24.51 -8.27
C ARG A 195 22.97 24.52 -7.69
N GLU A 196 23.14 25.13 -6.54
CA GLU A 196 24.38 25.23 -5.81
C GLU A 196 24.94 23.86 -5.41
N ASP A 197 24.07 23.00 -4.89
CA ASP A 197 24.40 21.60 -4.50
C ASP A 197 24.83 20.78 -5.70
N VAL A 198 24.15 20.96 -6.84
CA VAL A 198 24.51 20.28 -8.10
C VAL A 198 25.91 20.71 -8.59
N VAL A 199 26.22 22.01 -8.51
CA VAL A 199 27.54 22.56 -8.90
C VAL A 199 28.64 22.03 -7.98
N GLU A 200 28.40 21.99 -6.67
CA GLU A 200 29.34 21.47 -5.70
C GLU A 200 29.61 19.98 -5.90
N LEU A 201 28.54 19.19 -6.05
CA LEU A 201 28.64 17.76 -6.36
C LEU A 201 29.45 17.53 -7.66
N ALA A 202 29.21 18.31 -8.71
CA ALA A 202 29.91 18.21 -9.95
C ALA A 202 31.42 18.50 -9.77
N LYS A 203 31.81 19.49 -8.96
CA LYS A 203 33.22 19.78 -8.62
C LYS A 203 33.87 18.60 -7.91
N VAL A 204 33.19 18.01 -6.90
CA VAL A 204 33.73 16.86 -6.16
C VAL A 204 33.89 15.65 -7.09
N LEU A 205 32.93 15.35 -7.94
CA LEU A 205 33.00 14.24 -8.89
C LEU A 205 34.11 14.42 -9.95
N THR A 206 34.29 15.65 -10.43
CA THR A 206 35.34 15.93 -11.43
C THR A 206 36.74 15.92 -10.82
N ALA A 207 36.91 16.33 -9.57
CA ALA A 207 38.14 16.29 -8.84
C ALA A 207 38.59 14.89 -8.37
N ALA A 208 37.68 13.93 -8.34
CA ALA A 208 37.93 12.57 -7.87
C ALA A 208 38.92 11.84 -8.79
N LYS A 209 40.08 11.43 -8.23
CA LYS A 209 41.15 10.71 -8.95
C LYS A 209 40.93 9.20 -9.02
N LYS A 210 40.12 8.61 -8.12
CA LYS A 210 39.82 7.18 -8.05
C LYS A 210 38.33 6.96 -7.65
N ASN A 211 37.75 5.84 -8.12
CA ASN A 211 36.42 5.35 -7.72
C ASN A 211 35.30 6.38 -7.85
N ARG A 212 35.00 6.79 -9.06
CA ARG A 212 33.77 7.52 -9.37
C ARG A 212 32.57 6.57 -9.35
N SER A 213 32.30 5.94 -8.20
CA SER A 213 31.08 5.16 -8.02
C SER A 213 29.91 6.10 -7.72
N SER A 214 28.93 6.14 -8.60
CA SER A 214 27.69 6.86 -8.30
C SER A 214 26.85 6.04 -7.31
N TRP A 215 26.61 6.58 -6.15
CA TRP A 215 25.60 6.05 -5.25
C TRP A 215 24.23 6.25 -5.90
N ARG A 216 23.58 5.17 -6.29
CA ARG A 216 22.15 5.23 -6.61
C ARG A 216 21.41 5.01 -5.29
N GLY A 217 20.87 6.08 -4.74
CA GLY A 217 19.90 5.95 -3.65
C GLY A 217 18.68 5.12 -4.11
N ALA A 218 17.99 4.51 -3.16
CA ALA A 218 16.68 3.94 -3.42
C ALA A 218 15.73 5.08 -3.83
N GLY A 219 15.44 5.19 -5.10
CA GLY A 219 14.57 6.18 -5.67
C GLY A 219 13.90 5.61 -6.91
#